data_034983bcc017897759b7358297420714
#
_entry.id   034983bcc017897759b7358297420714
#
_cell.length_a   1.000
_cell.length_b   1.000
_cell.length_c   1.000
_cell.angle_alpha   90.00
_cell.angle_beta   90.00
_cell.angle_gamma   90.00
#
_symmetry.space_group_name_H-M   'P 1'
#
loop_
_entity.id
_entity.type
_entity.pdbx_description
1 polymer ?
#
loop_
_entity_poly.entity_id
_entity_poly.type
_entity_poly.pdbx_seq_one_letter_code
_entity_poly.pdbx_strand_id
1 'polypeptide(L)'
;MSNWRADSDLCRLNAAPVGTWVDLPLELLFVLSKSLEIGRASGGLFDVGVGGLVKAWGFGPAQGQADPAAISARLGKPVQGGLELDLDALRARKMAPLEADLSGIAKGYGVDVLAQVLRDHGVTDFLCGLDGELVASGLRPDGKPWAVALEEPDATRRSGRGMVELTDRAIATSGSYRHFVTVGALRVSHTMNPRTGGPAVSPLVSVSVLHDTCAEADAWATVLMVLGDKAGPDFARAQGLQAIFLIETPNGVTEVLTGFA
;
A
#
# COMPACT_ATOMS: atom_id res chain seq x y z
N MET A 1 14.72 2.37 -0.14
CA MET A 1 13.55 1.49 0.13
C MET A 1 13.02 0.81 -1.14
N SER A 2 13.85 0.54 -2.12
CA SER A 2 13.38 0.08 -3.44
C SER A 2 13.74 -1.37 -3.68
N ASN A 3 12.77 -2.19 -4.09
CA ASN A 3 13.02 -3.56 -4.57
C ASN A 3 13.59 -3.59 -6.00
N TRP A 4 13.55 -2.45 -6.72
CA TRP A 4 14.01 -2.32 -8.10
C TRP A 4 15.49 -1.99 -8.21
N ARG A 5 16.09 -1.51 -7.15
CA ARG A 5 17.51 -1.16 -7.07
C ARG A 5 18.25 -2.21 -6.23
N ALA A 6 19.09 -2.99 -6.87
CA ALA A 6 19.83 -4.07 -6.21
C ALA A 6 20.76 -3.58 -5.07
N ASP A 7 21.22 -2.33 -5.16
CA ASP A 7 22.09 -1.68 -4.18
C ASP A 7 21.33 -0.96 -3.05
N SER A 8 19.99 -1.08 -3.00
CA SER A 8 19.19 -0.43 -1.96
C SER A 8 19.36 -1.12 -0.61
N ASP A 9 19.12 -0.36 0.47
CA ASP A 9 19.15 -0.88 1.84
C ASP A 9 18.12 -1.97 2.08
N LEU A 10 16.94 -1.87 1.44
CA LEU A 10 15.92 -2.92 1.48
C LEU A 10 16.43 -4.21 0.83
N CYS A 11 17.11 -4.12 -0.31
CA CYS A 11 17.71 -5.29 -0.96
C CYS A 11 18.85 -5.88 -0.13
N ARG A 12 19.65 -5.05 0.58
CA ARG A 12 20.67 -5.53 1.53
C ARG A 12 20.03 -6.33 2.68
N LEU A 13 18.94 -5.82 3.26
CA LEU A 13 18.18 -6.53 4.29
C LEU A 13 17.61 -7.84 3.74
N ASN A 14 17.04 -7.83 2.53
CA ASN A 14 16.48 -9.02 1.89
C ASN A 14 17.54 -10.09 1.63
N ALA A 15 18.74 -9.71 1.23
CA ALA A 15 19.85 -10.63 0.97
C ALA A 15 20.54 -11.18 2.23
N ALA A 16 20.40 -10.50 3.37
CA ALA A 16 21.06 -10.89 4.60
C ALA A 16 20.54 -12.27 5.10
N PRO A 17 21.40 -13.12 5.69
CA PRO A 17 20.94 -14.33 6.35
C PRO A 17 19.97 -14.05 7.50
N VAL A 18 19.09 -15.03 7.81
CA VAL A 18 18.23 -14.97 9.00
C VAL A 18 19.07 -14.78 10.27
N GLY A 19 18.62 -13.92 11.16
CA GLY A 19 19.30 -13.58 12.42
C GLY A 19 20.44 -12.58 12.30
N THR A 20 20.85 -12.22 11.09
CA THR A 20 21.94 -11.24 10.88
C THR A 20 21.41 -9.82 10.97
N TRP A 21 22.02 -9.00 11.84
CA TRP A 21 21.74 -7.59 11.93
C TRP A 21 22.29 -6.82 10.72
N VAL A 22 21.48 -5.93 10.17
CA VAL A 22 21.82 -5.06 9.05
C VAL A 22 21.57 -3.61 9.47
N ASP A 23 22.61 -2.78 9.38
CA ASP A 23 22.48 -1.35 9.64
C ASP A 23 21.66 -0.69 8.53
N LEU A 24 20.65 0.10 8.91
CA LEU A 24 19.68 0.70 8.01
C LEU A 24 19.51 2.19 8.31
N PRO A 25 19.22 3.02 7.29
CA PRO A 25 18.85 4.41 7.49
C PRO A 25 17.59 4.55 8.35
N LEU A 26 17.53 5.65 9.10
CA LEU A 26 16.40 5.96 9.98
C LEU A 26 15.06 5.94 9.25
N GLU A 27 15.03 6.47 8.03
CA GLU A 27 13.84 6.53 7.19
C GLU A 27 13.31 5.14 6.83
N LEU A 28 14.19 4.18 6.56
CA LEU A 28 13.78 2.81 6.28
C LEU A 28 13.26 2.12 7.54
N LEU A 29 13.92 2.32 8.68
CA LEU A 29 13.49 1.80 9.97
C LEU A 29 12.13 2.38 10.39
N PHE A 30 11.90 3.68 10.15
CA PHE A 30 10.62 4.31 10.39
C PHE A 30 9.50 3.63 9.58
N VAL A 31 9.70 3.43 8.27
CA VAL A 31 8.70 2.77 7.42
C VAL A 31 8.48 1.32 7.82
N LEU A 32 9.53 0.59 8.17
CA LEU A 32 9.42 -0.78 8.68
C LEU A 32 8.66 -0.84 10.01
N SER A 33 8.94 0.09 10.93
CA SER A 33 8.24 0.19 12.23
C SER A 33 6.75 0.46 12.03
N LYS A 34 6.38 1.43 11.19
CA LYS A 34 4.98 1.71 10.83
C LYS A 34 4.31 0.52 10.15
N SER A 35 5.02 -0.18 9.28
CA SER A 35 4.52 -1.38 8.64
C SER A 35 4.18 -2.48 9.65
N LEU A 36 5.04 -2.70 10.65
CA LEU A 36 4.80 -3.68 11.70
C LEU A 36 3.64 -3.25 12.63
N GLU A 37 3.49 -1.95 12.89
CA GLU A 37 2.36 -1.40 13.64
C GLU A 37 1.03 -1.67 12.94
N ILE A 38 0.92 -1.30 11.66
CA ILE A 38 -0.28 -1.54 10.83
C ILE A 38 -0.52 -3.05 10.66
N GLY A 39 0.55 -3.84 10.50
CA GLY A 39 0.47 -5.30 10.46
C GLY A 39 -0.21 -5.87 11.70
N ARG A 40 0.17 -5.42 12.90
CA ARG A 40 -0.47 -5.83 14.16
C ARG A 40 -1.92 -5.33 14.25
N ALA A 41 -2.16 -4.06 13.95
CA ALA A 41 -3.49 -3.46 14.01
C ALA A 41 -4.49 -4.09 13.02
N SER A 42 -3.99 -4.51 11.84
CA SER A 42 -4.81 -5.21 10.83
C SER A 42 -4.91 -6.73 11.07
N GLY A 43 -4.30 -7.26 12.13
CA GLY A 43 -4.26 -8.70 12.40
C GLY A 43 -3.51 -9.48 11.30
N GLY A 44 -2.46 -8.91 10.73
CA GLY A 44 -1.61 -9.55 9.73
C GLY A 44 -2.14 -9.48 8.29
N LEU A 45 -3.07 -8.56 7.99
CA LEU A 45 -3.53 -8.30 6.62
C LEU A 45 -2.56 -7.39 5.86
N PHE A 46 -1.81 -6.56 6.58
CA PHE A 46 -0.65 -5.86 6.06
C PHE A 46 0.61 -6.59 6.54
N ASP A 47 1.41 -7.08 5.62
CA ASP A 47 2.67 -7.78 5.95
C ASP A 47 3.72 -7.46 4.89
N VAL A 48 4.80 -6.82 5.31
CA VAL A 48 5.92 -6.51 4.41
C VAL A 48 6.65 -7.76 3.92
N GLY A 49 6.49 -8.92 4.55
CA GLY A 49 7.10 -10.17 4.14
C GLY A 49 6.50 -10.79 2.87
N VAL A 50 5.56 -10.12 2.22
CA VAL A 50 4.93 -10.61 0.99
C VAL A 50 5.81 -10.59 -0.25
N GLY A 51 7.02 -10.05 -0.21
CA GLY A 51 7.90 -9.90 -1.38
C GLY A 51 8.13 -11.21 -2.13
N GLY A 52 8.29 -12.32 -1.41
CA GLY A 52 8.40 -13.63 -2.02
C GLY A 52 7.11 -14.11 -2.74
N LEU A 53 5.93 -13.67 -2.29
CA LEU A 53 4.66 -13.90 -2.99
C LEU A 53 4.58 -13.03 -4.24
N VAL A 54 4.87 -11.74 -4.11
CA VAL A 54 4.89 -10.77 -5.22
C VAL A 54 5.73 -11.32 -6.37
N LYS A 55 6.95 -11.80 -6.09
CA LYS A 55 7.82 -12.42 -7.09
C LYS A 55 7.25 -13.71 -7.67
N ALA A 56 6.74 -14.63 -6.82
CA ALA A 56 6.20 -15.90 -7.28
C ALA A 56 5.06 -15.71 -8.28
N TRP A 57 4.24 -14.67 -8.09
CA TRP A 57 3.14 -14.34 -8.99
C TRP A 57 3.55 -13.47 -10.19
N GLY A 58 4.86 -13.20 -10.37
CA GLY A 58 5.39 -12.49 -11.54
C GLY A 58 5.28 -10.97 -11.44
N PHE A 59 5.06 -10.43 -10.25
CA PHE A 59 5.05 -8.98 -10.00
C PHE A 59 6.43 -8.49 -9.51
N GLY A 60 6.58 -7.17 -9.43
CA GLY A 60 7.82 -6.55 -8.97
C GLY A 60 8.96 -6.60 -10.00
N PRO A 61 10.22 -6.43 -9.56
CA PRO A 61 11.38 -6.30 -10.45
C PRO A 61 11.64 -7.51 -11.34
N ALA A 62 11.22 -8.68 -10.91
CA ALA A 62 11.31 -9.91 -11.68
C ALA A 62 10.17 -10.04 -12.69
N GLN A 63 9.78 -8.94 -13.36
CA GLN A 63 8.74 -8.93 -14.40
C GLN A 63 8.87 -10.15 -15.30
N GLY A 64 8.05 -11.14 -15.06
CA GLY A 64 8.17 -12.43 -15.72
C GLY A 64 6.91 -13.25 -15.56
N GLN A 65 6.97 -14.47 -16.05
CA GLN A 65 5.91 -15.44 -15.85
C GLN A 65 5.84 -15.82 -14.36
N ALA A 66 4.63 -16.05 -13.87
CA ALA A 66 4.41 -16.62 -12.55
C ALA A 66 5.16 -17.96 -12.41
N ASP A 67 5.73 -18.22 -11.24
CA ASP A 67 6.39 -19.48 -10.90
C ASP A 67 5.40 -20.44 -10.23
N PRO A 68 4.83 -21.44 -10.93
CA PRO A 68 3.83 -22.34 -10.38
C PRO A 68 4.34 -23.14 -9.17
N ALA A 69 5.62 -23.48 -9.13
CA ALA A 69 6.20 -24.23 -8.02
C ALA A 69 6.31 -23.36 -6.78
N ALA A 70 6.78 -22.13 -6.93
CA ALA A 70 6.86 -21.14 -5.84
C ALA A 70 5.47 -20.73 -5.34
N ILE A 71 4.48 -20.59 -6.23
CA ILE A 71 3.07 -20.35 -5.87
C ILE A 71 2.55 -21.54 -5.05
N SER A 72 2.66 -22.76 -5.57
CA SER A 72 2.16 -23.98 -4.90
C SER A 72 2.78 -24.17 -3.50
N ALA A 73 4.04 -23.80 -3.34
CA ALA A 73 4.72 -23.89 -2.05
C ALA A 73 4.17 -22.91 -0.99
N ARG A 74 3.53 -21.81 -1.41
CA ARG A 74 3.03 -20.72 -0.55
C ARG A 74 1.52 -20.64 -0.43
N LEU A 75 0.79 -21.07 -1.44
CA LEU A 75 -0.66 -20.98 -1.48
C LEU A 75 -1.31 -21.73 -0.31
N GLY A 76 -2.27 -21.09 0.34
CA GLY A 76 -2.94 -21.62 1.53
C GLY A 76 -2.12 -21.53 2.81
N LYS A 77 -0.91 -20.94 2.76
CA LYS A 77 -0.05 -20.73 3.93
C LYS A 77 0.06 -19.23 4.22
N PRO A 78 -0.15 -18.80 5.48
CA PRO A 78 0.11 -17.41 5.83
C PRO A 78 1.61 -17.11 5.65
N VAL A 79 1.89 -15.86 5.32
CA VAL A 79 3.27 -15.36 5.32
C VAL A 79 3.79 -15.50 6.74
N GLN A 80 4.83 -16.30 6.89
CA GLN A 80 5.53 -16.46 8.16
C GLN A 80 6.84 -15.70 8.05
N GLY A 81 7.00 -14.80 8.93
CA GLY A 81 8.21 -14.02 8.99
C GLY A 81 8.06 -12.96 10.05
N GLY A 82 9.16 -12.43 10.42
CA GLY A 82 9.21 -11.33 11.35
C GLY A 82 10.45 -10.54 11.07
N LEU A 83 10.33 -9.27 11.28
CA LEU A 83 11.46 -8.37 11.40
C LEU A 83 11.59 -7.99 12.86
N GLU A 84 12.80 -7.99 13.33
CA GLU A 84 13.17 -7.37 14.60
C GLU A 84 13.92 -6.09 14.30
N LEU A 85 13.47 -5.00 14.91
CA LEU A 85 14.05 -3.66 14.75
C LEU A 85 14.74 -3.26 16.06
N ASP A 86 15.94 -2.74 15.94
CA ASP A 86 16.68 -2.08 17.02
C ASP A 86 16.85 -0.60 16.59
N LEU A 87 15.91 0.22 17.04
CA LEU A 87 15.83 1.63 16.64
C LEU A 87 16.97 2.46 17.24
N ASP A 88 17.47 2.07 18.41
CA ASP A 88 18.57 2.76 19.07
C ASP A 88 19.90 2.51 18.34
N ALA A 89 20.11 1.28 17.88
CA ALA A 89 21.29 0.90 17.13
C ALA A 89 21.14 1.05 15.60
N LEU A 90 19.99 1.56 15.11
CA LEU A 90 19.67 1.79 13.71
C LEU A 90 19.88 0.54 12.83
N ARG A 91 19.30 -0.59 13.22
CA ARG A 91 19.45 -1.85 12.51
C ARG A 91 18.19 -2.71 12.55
N ALA A 92 18.12 -3.66 11.62
CA ALA A 92 17.06 -4.66 11.59
C ALA A 92 17.60 -6.03 11.25
N ARG A 93 16.86 -7.09 11.62
CA ARG A 93 17.14 -8.47 11.18
C ARG A 93 15.87 -9.24 10.86
N LYS A 94 16.02 -10.21 9.99
CA LYS A 94 14.97 -11.18 9.70
C LYS A 94 14.97 -12.28 10.75
N MET A 95 13.80 -12.62 11.29
CA MET A 95 13.64 -13.69 12.28
C MET A 95 13.28 -15.04 11.64
N ALA A 96 12.85 -15.00 10.36
CA ALA A 96 12.58 -16.15 9.52
C ALA A 96 12.90 -15.84 8.05
N PRO A 97 12.97 -16.83 7.15
CA PRO A 97 13.12 -16.56 5.73
C PRO A 97 11.96 -15.73 5.21
N LEU A 98 12.22 -14.47 4.90
CA LEU A 98 11.26 -13.54 4.30
C LEU A 98 11.96 -12.65 3.28
N GLU A 99 11.18 -12.08 2.41
CA GLU A 99 11.57 -11.04 1.49
C GLU A 99 10.64 -9.85 1.68
N ALA A 100 11.21 -8.74 2.18
CA ALA A 100 10.45 -7.54 2.48
C ALA A 100 10.09 -6.80 1.19
N ASP A 101 8.83 -6.36 1.10
CA ASP A 101 8.29 -5.48 0.07
C ASP A 101 7.55 -4.32 0.74
N LEU A 102 7.85 -3.10 0.33
CA LEU A 102 7.28 -1.88 0.89
C LEU A 102 6.37 -1.15 -0.10
N SER A 103 5.94 -1.81 -1.18
CA SER A 103 5.14 -1.18 -2.23
C SER A 103 3.79 -0.64 -1.76
N GLY A 104 3.26 -1.14 -0.65
CA GLY A 104 1.99 -0.70 -0.06
C GLY A 104 2.13 0.41 1.00
N ILE A 105 3.29 1.05 1.17
CA ILE A 105 3.50 2.13 2.16
C ILE A 105 4.57 3.13 1.73
N ALA A 106 5.55 2.70 0.93
CA ALA A 106 6.71 3.53 0.65
C ALA A 106 6.40 4.72 -0.27
N LYS A 107 5.39 4.62 -1.13
CA LYS A 107 4.95 5.75 -1.97
C LYS A 107 4.33 6.83 -1.10
N GLY A 108 3.40 6.45 -0.22
CA GLY A 108 2.80 7.35 0.75
C GLY A 108 3.85 8.04 1.62
N TYR A 109 4.83 7.30 2.14
CA TYR A 109 5.95 7.89 2.89
C TYR A 109 6.76 8.87 2.04
N GLY A 110 7.00 8.57 0.77
CA GLY A 110 7.68 9.49 -0.15
C GLY A 110 6.95 10.82 -0.31
N VAL A 111 5.60 10.79 -0.34
CA VAL A 111 4.78 12.02 -0.40
C VAL A 111 4.81 12.77 0.92
N ASP A 112 4.80 12.07 2.07
CA ASP A 112 4.95 12.72 3.38
C ASP A 112 6.29 13.47 3.50
N VAL A 113 7.38 12.85 3.01
CA VAL A 113 8.70 13.50 2.96
C VAL A 113 8.68 14.72 2.04
N LEU A 114 8.05 14.61 0.86
CA LEU A 114 7.90 15.74 -0.06
C LEU A 114 7.13 16.89 0.58
N ALA A 115 6.02 16.58 1.26
CA ALA A 115 5.24 17.56 2.01
C ALA A 115 6.04 18.23 3.13
N GLN A 116 6.87 17.46 3.83
CA GLN A 116 7.76 18.02 4.86
C GLN A 116 8.80 18.97 4.27
N VAL A 117 9.43 18.61 3.17
CA VAL A 117 10.37 19.50 2.45
C VAL A 117 9.72 20.82 2.06
N LEU A 118 8.47 20.80 1.58
CA LEU A 118 7.74 22.03 1.25
C LEU A 118 7.52 22.90 2.50
N ARG A 119 7.11 22.30 3.61
CA ARG A 119 6.94 23.03 4.90
C ARG A 119 8.25 23.64 5.40
N ASP A 120 9.34 22.90 5.32
CA ASP A 120 10.68 23.35 5.73
C ASP A 120 11.18 24.54 4.90
N HIS A 121 10.68 24.67 3.66
CA HIS A 121 10.94 25.82 2.78
C HIS A 121 9.88 26.94 2.91
N GLY A 122 9.01 26.87 3.92
CA GLY A 122 8.02 27.92 4.21
C GLY A 122 6.77 27.88 3.29
N VAL A 123 6.57 26.81 2.52
CA VAL A 123 5.35 26.65 1.73
C VAL A 123 4.29 26.01 2.62
N THR A 124 3.21 26.74 2.90
CA THR A 124 2.13 26.30 3.80
C THR A 124 0.92 25.75 3.06
N ASP A 125 0.67 26.26 1.87
CA ASP A 125 -0.51 25.94 1.06
C ASP A 125 -0.09 25.19 -0.20
N PHE A 126 -0.30 23.89 -0.23
CA PHE A 126 0.11 23.04 -1.36
C PHE A 126 -0.73 21.78 -1.49
N LEU A 127 -0.75 21.24 -2.69
CA LEU A 127 -1.11 19.87 -2.99
C LEU A 127 0.10 19.22 -3.66
N CYS A 128 0.69 18.22 -3.02
CA CYS A 128 1.80 17.46 -3.60
C CYS A 128 1.46 15.97 -3.69
N GLY A 129 2.11 15.26 -4.59
CA GLY A 129 1.82 13.85 -4.77
C GLY A 129 2.80 13.10 -5.64
N LEU A 130 2.69 11.78 -5.60
CA LEU A 130 3.47 10.82 -6.36
C LEU A 130 2.56 9.64 -6.74
N ASP A 131 2.36 9.42 -8.03
CA ASP A 131 1.70 8.24 -8.61
C ASP A 131 0.30 7.92 -8.04
N GLY A 132 -0.44 8.95 -7.60
CA GLY A 132 -1.81 8.82 -7.08
C GLY A 132 -1.94 9.02 -5.58
N GLU A 133 -0.87 8.92 -4.83
CA GLU A 133 -0.80 9.29 -3.42
C GLU A 133 -0.61 10.81 -3.31
N LEU A 134 -1.39 11.48 -2.45
CA LEU A 134 -1.42 12.93 -2.35
C LEU A 134 -1.46 13.39 -0.89
N VAL A 135 -0.82 14.55 -0.64
CA VAL A 135 -0.93 15.32 0.61
C VAL A 135 -1.37 16.74 0.27
N ALA A 136 -2.43 17.19 0.91
CA ALA A 136 -2.87 18.57 0.88
C ALA A 136 -2.48 19.27 2.19
N SER A 137 -2.06 20.53 2.10
CA SER A 137 -1.82 21.43 3.23
C SER A 137 -2.46 22.76 2.93
N GLY A 138 -3.09 23.37 3.94
CA GLY A 138 -3.78 24.64 3.81
C GLY A 138 -4.87 24.66 2.74
N LEU A 139 -5.09 25.82 2.13
CA LEU A 139 -6.15 26.07 1.17
C LEU A 139 -5.59 26.50 -0.20
N ARG A 140 -6.40 26.37 -1.22
CA ARG A 140 -6.13 26.93 -2.55
C ARG A 140 -6.08 28.45 -2.49
N PRO A 141 -5.49 29.12 -3.51
CA PRO A 141 -5.45 30.58 -3.57
C PRO A 141 -6.83 31.27 -3.58
N ASP A 142 -7.89 30.54 -3.94
CA ASP A 142 -9.28 31.03 -3.91
C ASP A 142 -9.98 30.79 -2.55
N GLY A 143 -9.23 30.35 -1.52
CA GLY A 143 -9.72 30.11 -0.17
C GLY A 143 -10.51 28.81 -0.01
N LYS A 144 -10.51 27.92 -1.01
CA LYS A 144 -11.24 26.65 -0.96
C LYS A 144 -10.32 25.47 -0.66
N PRO A 145 -10.87 24.34 -0.18
CA PRO A 145 -10.14 23.09 -0.08
C PRO A 145 -9.51 22.65 -1.41
N TRP A 146 -8.46 21.86 -1.33
CA TRP A 146 -7.87 21.20 -2.49
C TRP A 146 -8.80 20.11 -3.01
N ALA A 147 -9.19 20.21 -4.27
CA ALA A 147 -10.10 19.24 -4.90
C ALA A 147 -9.32 18.22 -5.71
N VAL A 148 -9.48 16.96 -5.37
CA VAL A 148 -8.82 15.81 -6.01
C VAL A 148 -9.86 14.95 -6.70
N ALA A 149 -9.65 14.64 -7.98
CA ALA A 149 -10.51 13.75 -8.72
C ALA A 149 -10.25 12.27 -8.33
N LEU A 150 -11.31 11.56 -7.99
CA LEU A 150 -11.28 10.10 -7.95
C LEU A 150 -11.37 9.56 -9.38
N GLU A 151 -10.48 8.64 -9.71
CA GLU A 151 -10.44 8.06 -11.05
C GLU A 151 -11.55 6.99 -11.21
N GLU A 152 -12.23 7.00 -12.35
CA GLU A 152 -13.07 5.89 -12.77
C GLU A 152 -12.18 4.66 -13.00
N PRO A 153 -12.52 3.46 -12.45
CA PRO A 153 -11.69 2.26 -12.58
C PRO A 153 -11.80 1.64 -13.98
N ASP A 154 -11.37 2.39 -14.99
CA ASP A 154 -11.29 1.98 -16.39
C ASP A 154 -9.82 1.89 -16.81
N ALA A 155 -9.36 0.68 -17.16
CA ALA A 155 -7.99 0.45 -17.60
C ALA A 155 -7.67 1.10 -18.96
N THR A 156 -8.68 1.46 -19.75
CA THR A 156 -8.51 1.94 -21.14
C THR A 156 -8.47 3.46 -21.25
N ARG A 157 -9.04 4.17 -20.27
CA ARG A 157 -9.10 5.64 -20.27
C ARG A 157 -8.99 6.20 -18.86
N ARG A 158 -8.53 7.44 -18.78
CA ARG A 158 -8.57 8.23 -17.56
C ARG A 158 -9.76 9.18 -17.58
N SER A 159 -10.68 9.00 -16.66
CA SER A 159 -11.81 9.88 -16.44
C SER A 159 -12.08 10.04 -14.95
N GLY A 160 -12.58 11.21 -14.54
CA GLY A 160 -12.98 11.43 -13.15
C GLY A 160 -14.37 10.83 -12.92
N ARG A 161 -14.52 10.13 -11.79
CA ARG A 161 -15.80 9.64 -11.28
C ARG A 161 -16.43 10.62 -10.29
N GLY A 162 -15.62 11.20 -9.44
CA GLY A 162 -16.05 12.11 -8.40
C GLY A 162 -14.90 12.99 -7.94
N MET A 163 -15.15 13.85 -6.95
CA MET A 163 -14.14 14.72 -6.36
C MET A 163 -14.16 14.60 -4.85
N VAL A 164 -12.98 14.63 -4.24
CA VAL A 164 -12.76 14.69 -2.80
C VAL A 164 -12.09 16.00 -2.46
N GLU A 165 -12.60 16.71 -1.47
CA GLU A 165 -11.99 17.92 -0.95
C GLU A 165 -11.04 17.56 0.21
N LEU A 166 -9.83 18.11 0.14
CA LEU A 166 -8.77 17.88 1.13
C LEU A 166 -8.31 19.21 1.73
N THR A 167 -8.20 19.25 3.06
CA THR A 167 -7.53 20.30 3.82
C THR A 167 -6.73 19.62 4.91
N ASP A 168 -5.42 19.85 4.93
CA ASP A 168 -4.48 19.26 5.91
C ASP A 168 -4.63 17.73 6.06
N ARG A 169 -4.81 17.04 4.92
CA ARG A 169 -5.05 15.60 4.88
C ARG A 169 -4.31 14.94 3.71
N ALA A 170 -4.05 13.67 3.88
CA ALA A 170 -3.54 12.80 2.83
C ALA A 170 -4.65 11.91 2.26
N ILE A 171 -4.47 11.47 1.02
CA ILE A 171 -5.27 10.43 0.37
C ILE A 171 -4.34 9.48 -0.40
N ALA A 172 -4.57 8.20 -0.27
CA ALA A 172 -3.92 7.18 -1.09
C ALA A 172 -4.94 6.18 -1.63
N THR A 173 -4.67 5.63 -2.81
CA THR A 173 -5.60 4.73 -3.50
C THR A 173 -4.91 3.44 -3.90
N SER A 174 -5.41 2.31 -3.40
CA SER A 174 -5.08 0.98 -3.90
C SER A 174 -6.13 0.55 -4.93
N GLY A 175 -5.67 -0.03 -6.06
CA GLY A 175 -6.58 -0.47 -7.12
C GLY A 175 -6.08 -1.71 -7.86
N SER A 176 -7.00 -2.54 -8.36
CA SER A 176 -6.71 -3.79 -9.07
C SER A 176 -6.86 -3.68 -10.60
N TYR A 177 -7.36 -2.55 -11.11
CA TYR A 177 -7.74 -2.41 -12.51
C TYR A 177 -6.57 -2.08 -13.46
N ARG A 178 -5.44 -1.54 -12.96
CA ARG A 178 -4.26 -1.17 -13.78
C ARG A 178 -3.16 -2.22 -13.75
N HIS A 179 -2.86 -2.78 -12.58
CA HIS A 179 -1.76 -3.72 -12.38
C HIS A 179 -2.28 -5.12 -12.12
N PHE A 180 -2.23 -5.96 -13.15
CA PHE A 180 -2.65 -7.35 -13.09
C PHE A 180 -1.73 -8.21 -13.95
N VAL A 181 -1.68 -9.50 -13.65
CA VAL A 181 -1.11 -10.52 -14.52
C VAL A 181 -2.19 -11.52 -14.90
N THR A 182 -2.03 -12.17 -16.05
CA THR A 182 -2.91 -13.24 -16.47
C THR A 182 -2.23 -14.58 -16.18
N VAL A 183 -2.85 -15.40 -15.34
CA VAL A 183 -2.38 -16.74 -15.00
C VAL A 183 -3.42 -17.73 -15.48
N GLY A 184 -3.13 -18.42 -16.57
CA GLY A 184 -4.12 -19.24 -17.28
C GLY A 184 -5.27 -18.38 -17.81
N ALA A 185 -6.50 -18.64 -17.39
CA ALA A 185 -7.70 -17.86 -17.73
C ALA A 185 -8.03 -16.77 -16.67
N LEU A 186 -7.25 -16.65 -15.61
CA LEU A 186 -7.54 -15.76 -14.50
C LEU A 186 -6.73 -14.46 -14.60
N ARG A 187 -7.42 -13.34 -14.44
CA ARG A 187 -6.81 -12.03 -14.20
C ARG A 187 -6.58 -11.87 -12.71
N VAL A 188 -5.34 -11.64 -12.31
CA VAL A 188 -4.89 -11.64 -10.90
C VAL A 188 -4.32 -10.28 -10.54
N SER A 189 -4.80 -9.72 -9.43
CA SER A 189 -4.29 -8.46 -8.87
C SER A 189 -2.88 -8.62 -8.32
N HIS A 190 -2.11 -7.55 -8.35
CA HIS A 190 -0.79 -7.47 -7.70
C HIS A 190 -0.86 -7.44 -6.17
N THR A 191 -2.03 -7.15 -5.60
CA THR A 191 -2.23 -7.11 -4.14
C THR A 191 -2.27 -8.53 -3.60
N MET A 192 -1.29 -8.87 -2.76
CA MET A 192 -1.19 -10.20 -2.16
C MET A 192 -1.90 -10.25 -0.81
N ASN A 193 -2.59 -11.36 -0.55
CA ASN A 193 -3.18 -11.65 0.75
C ASN A 193 -2.19 -12.50 1.57
N PRO A 194 -1.59 -11.93 2.64
CA PRO A 194 -0.59 -12.63 3.44
C PRO A 194 -1.13 -13.89 4.14
N ARG A 195 -2.44 -13.92 4.42
CA ARG A 195 -3.08 -15.04 5.13
C ARG A 195 -3.30 -16.26 4.23
N THR A 196 -3.53 -16.02 2.94
CA THR A 196 -3.83 -17.09 1.98
C THR A 196 -2.64 -17.46 1.11
N GLY A 197 -1.57 -16.66 1.12
CA GLY A 197 -0.41 -16.88 0.25
C GLY A 197 -0.70 -16.72 -1.23
N GLY A 198 -1.75 -15.97 -1.57
CA GLY A 198 -2.17 -15.71 -2.95
C GLY A 198 -2.67 -14.28 -3.14
N PRO A 199 -3.08 -13.91 -4.36
CA PRO A 199 -3.66 -12.61 -4.64
C PRO A 199 -4.98 -12.40 -3.91
N ALA A 200 -5.29 -11.15 -3.59
CA ALA A 200 -6.63 -10.77 -3.17
C ALA A 200 -7.61 -10.91 -4.35
N VAL A 201 -8.71 -11.61 -4.10
CA VAL A 201 -9.77 -11.84 -5.09
C VAL A 201 -11.07 -11.26 -4.55
N SER A 202 -11.57 -10.21 -5.19
CA SER A 202 -12.77 -9.49 -4.78
C SER A 202 -13.27 -8.64 -5.96
N PRO A 203 -14.58 -8.33 -6.03
CA PRO A 203 -15.10 -7.32 -6.93
C PRO A 203 -14.71 -5.88 -6.54
N LEU A 204 -13.97 -5.67 -5.47
CA LEU A 204 -13.42 -4.37 -5.10
C LEU A 204 -12.34 -3.98 -6.14
N VAL A 205 -12.62 -2.93 -6.92
CA VAL A 205 -11.72 -2.46 -7.98
C VAL A 205 -10.77 -1.38 -7.50
N SER A 206 -11.18 -0.56 -6.54
CA SER A 206 -10.29 0.37 -5.85
C SER A 206 -10.82 0.77 -4.49
N VAL A 207 -9.92 1.19 -3.62
CA VAL A 207 -10.25 1.85 -2.35
C VAL A 207 -9.30 3.01 -2.11
N SER A 208 -9.88 4.18 -1.84
CA SER A 208 -9.14 5.38 -1.44
C SER A 208 -9.32 5.60 0.05
N VAL A 209 -8.24 5.85 0.77
CA VAL A 209 -8.23 6.12 2.22
C VAL A 209 -7.73 7.53 2.46
N LEU A 210 -8.46 8.28 3.30
CA LEU A 210 -8.03 9.57 3.82
C LEU A 210 -7.45 9.39 5.22
N HIS A 211 -6.26 9.95 5.45
CA HIS A 211 -5.56 9.86 6.74
C HIS A 211 -4.74 11.12 7.01
N ASP A 212 -4.19 11.25 8.20
CA ASP A 212 -3.33 12.38 8.56
C ASP A 212 -1.95 12.28 7.89
N THR A 213 -1.47 11.06 7.62
CA THR A 213 -0.24 10.80 6.86
C THR A 213 -0.54 9.98 5.61
N CYS A 214 0.22 10.22 4.56
CA CYS A 214 0.06 9.50 3.31
C CYS A 214 0.57 8.05 3.40
N ALA A 215 1.61 7.81 4.20
CA ALA A 215 2.12 6.46 4.47
C ALA A 215 1.05 5.56 5.11
N GLU A 216 0.31 6.08 6.09
CA GLU A 216 -0.78 5.33 6.73
C GLU A 216 -1.98 5.17 5.79
N ALA A 217 -2.32 6.20 5.00
CA ALA A 217 -3.35 6.10 3.98
C ALA A 217 -3.05 4.97 2.97
N ASP A 218 -1.82 4.90 2.45
CA ASP A 218 -1.34 3.89 1.48
C ASP A 218 -1.42 2.47 2.09
N ALA A 219 -0.91 2.30 3.31
CA ALA A 219 -0.95 1.01 3.99
C ALA A 219 -2.38 0.54 4.33
N TRP A 220 -3.25 1.43 4.82
CA TRP A 220 -4.64 1.09 5.08
C TRP A 220 -5.43 0.82 3.80
N ALA A 221 -5.17 1.53 2.71
CA ALA A 221 -5.76 1.22 1.41
C ALA A 221 -5.38 -0.21 0.96
N THR A 222 -4.12 -0.63 1.18
CA THR A 222 -3.68 -2.01 0.92
C THR A 222 -4.42 -3.03 1.79
N VAL A 223 -4.58 -2.77 3.10
CA VAL A 223 -5.37 -3.64 4.01
C VAL A 223 -6.80 -3.82 3.52
N LEU A 224 -7.45 -2.72 3.15
CA LEU A 224 -8.85 -2.74 2.71
C LEU A 224 -9.01 -3.45 1.36
N MET A 225 -8.04 -3.34 0.45
CA MET A 225 -8.00 -4.14 -0.79
C MET A 225 -7.90 -5.64 -0.51
N VAL A 226 -7.09 -6.05 0.47
CA VAL A 226 -6.95 -7.46 0.89
C VAL A 226 -8.25 -7.99 1.48
N LEU A 227 -8.97 -7.18 2.27
CA LEU A 227 -10.27 -7.54 2.86
C LEU A 227 -11.40 -7.64 1.84
N GLY A 228 -11.33 -6.83 0.78
CA GLY A 228 -12.32 -6.83 -0.29
C GLY A 228 -13.63 -6.12 0.05
N ASP A 229 -14.62 -6.30 -0.82
CA ASP A 229 -15.89 -5.59 -0.85
C ASP A 229 -16.80 -5.87 0.35
N LYS A 230 -16.69 -7.04 0.97
CA LYS A 230 -17.58 -7.46 2.08
C LYS A 230 -17.03 -7.06 3.44
N ALA A 231 -15.82 -7.50 3.75
CA ALA A 231 -15.24 -7.26 5.07
C ALA A 231 -14.55 -5.89 5.19
N GLY A 232 -14.10 -5.30 4.08
CA GLY A 232 -13.39 -4.02 4.05
C GLY A 232 -14.19 -2.87 4.65
N PRO A 233 -15.44 -2.61 4.21
CA PRO A 233 -16.23 -1.51 4.75
C PRO A 233 -16.55 -1.64 6.24
N ASP A 234 -16.84 -2.86 6.72
CA ASP A 234 -17.11 -3.08 8.15
C ASP A 234 -15.84 -2.91 8.99
N PHE A 235 -14.71 -3.39 8.50
CA PHE A 235 -13.42 -3.18 9.14
C PHE A 235 -13.06 -1.69 9.18
N ALA A 236 -13.24 -0.97 8.08
CA ALA A 236 -12.97 0.47 8.01
C ALA A 236 -13.82 1.26 9.03
N ARG A 237 -15.11 0.93 9.16
CA ARG A 237 -15.97 1.53 10.18
C ARG A 237 -15.50 1.23 11.60
N ALA A 238 -15.11 -0.01 11.87
CA ALA A 238 -14.62 -0.42 13.19
C ALA A 238 -13.30 0.26 13.57
N GLN A 239 -12.45 0.58 12.59
CA GLN A 239 -11.20 1.30 12.78
C GLN A 239 -11.34 2.84 12.69
N GLY A 240 -12.53 3.36 12.39
CA GLY A 240 -12.75 4.79 12.21
C GLY A 240 -12.09 5.37 10.95
N LEU A 241 -11.80 4.55 9.95
CA LEU A 241 -11.15 4.98 8.72
C LEU A 241 -12.14 5.69 7.78
N GLN A 242 -11.73 6.83 7.24
CA GLN A 242 -12.40 7.46 6.11
C GLN A 242 -11.95 6.78 4.83
N ALA A 243 -12.86 6.05 4.18
CA ALA A 243 -12.52 5.32 2.97
C ALA A 243 -13.66 5.33 1.94
N ILE A 244 -13.28 5.31 0.66
CA ILE A 244 -14.16 5.29 -0.51
C ILE A 244 -13.86 4.01 -1.27
N PHE A 245 -14.82 3.10 -1.30
CA PHE A 245 -14.73 1.80 -1.99
C PHE A 245 -15.46 1.89 -3.31
N LEU A 246 -14.81 1.47 -4.39
CA LEU A 246 -15.43 1.28 -5.69
C LEU A 246 -15.53 -0.23 -5.98
N ILE A 247 -16.75 -0.73 -6.09
CA ILE A 247 -17.05 -2.16 -6.17
C ILE A 247 -17.74 -2.43 -7.52
N GLU A 248 -17.19 -3.36 -8.29
CA GLU A 248 -17.79 -3.82 -9.54
C GLU A 248 -19.03 -4.68 -9.26
N THR A 249 -20.12 -4.37 -9.96
CA THR A 249 -21.38 -5.10 -9.88
C THR A 249 -21.89 -5.38 -11.29
N PRO A 250 -22.86 -6.28 -11.48
CA PRO A 250 -23.48 -6.51 -12.79
C PRO A 250 -24.09 -5.26 -13.44
N ASN A 251 -24.41 -4.25 -12.63
CA ASN A 251 -25.02 -2.98 -13.07
C ASN A 251 -24.02 -1.83 -13.20
N GLY A 252 -22.72 -2.09 -13.13
CA GLY A 252 -21.64 -1.10 -13.13
C GLY A 252 -20.94 -0.98 -11.79
N VAL A 253 -20.21 0.11 -11.59
CA VAL A 253 -19.43 0.34 -10.37
C VAL A 253 -20.28 1.06 -9.31
N THR A 254 -20.38 0.47 -8.13
CA THR A 254 -21.05 1.04 -6.96
C THR A 254 -20.03 1.63 -5.99
N GLU A 255 -20.38 2.73 -5.35
CA GLU A 255 -19.57 3.39 -4.33
C GLU A 255 -20.10 3.08 -2.92
N VAL A 256 -19.18 2.80 -1.98
CA VAL A 256 -19.47 2.68 -0.56
C VAL A 256 -18.54 3.59 0.21
N LEU A 257 -19.09 4.42 1.10
CA LEU A 257 -18.35 5.37 1.92
C LEU A 257 -18.32 4.92 3.39
N THR A 258 -17.20 5.15 4.06
CA THR A 258 -17.06 4.94 5.51
C THR A 258 -16.36 6.13 6.16
N GLY A 259 -16.78 6.52 7.37
CA GLY A 259 -16.16 7.60 8.13
C GLY A 259 -16.40 9.02 7.59
N PHE A 260 -17.24 9.19 6.59
CA PHE A 260 -17.71 10.50 6.15
C PHE A 260 -19.00 10.86 6.93
N ALA A 261 -19.10 12.14 7.34
CA ALA A 261 -20.25 12.69 8.03
C ALA A 261 -21.40 12.96 7.05
#